data_fd109acd53e9b4267050ae12feba649e
#
_entry.id   fd109acd53e9b4267050ae12feba649e
#
_cell.length_a   1.000
_cell.length_b   1.000
_cell.length_c   1.000
_cell.angle_alpha   90.00
_cell.angle_beta   90.00
_cell.angle_gamma   90.00
#
_symmetry.space_group_name_H-M   'P 1'
#
loop_
_entity.id
_entity.type
_entity.pdbx_description
1 polymer ?
#
loop_
_entity_poly.entity_id
_entity_poly.type
_entity_poly.pdbx_seq_one_letter_code
_entity_poly.pdbx_strand_id
1 'polypeptide(L)'
;MRKDLTIALPEGYETGTSRHALLLTLDPRLPASEIAGRLRAEGVLPPMIVAVRAEGSTAEASELITHLIFTYRILEASEARWMCGTGHSAAEALRLVLNRPDLAGRAACLSTSFEGAEGAPPLHSRLLRELEERTELPSGVKLFLDYGTIGLDECYEPYHRDVGAILRAKGWKDDREFRITRAAGGSHDPASWQNRLGPGLRWLAGR
;
A
#
# COMPACT_ATOMS: atom_id res chain seq x y z
N MET A 1 15.00 1.31 19.74
CA MET A 1 14.50 0.95 18.39
C MET A 1 13.39 -0.07 18.58
N ARG A 2 12.22 0.14 18.00
CA ARG A 2 11.09 -0.78 18.12
C ARG A 2 11.45 -2.11 17.44
N LYS A 3 11.27 -3.24 18.13
CA LYS A 3 11.56 -4.57 17.57
C LYS A 3 10.66 -4.95 16.39
N ASP A 4 9.56 -4.19 16.21
CA ASP A 4 8.54 -4.41 15.18
C ASP A 4 8.89 -3.86 13.80
N LEU A 5 9.99 -3.12 13.66
CA LEU A 5 10.38 -2.44 12.43
C LEU A 5 11.85 -2.63 12.09
N THR A 6 12.11 -2.86 10.81
CA THR A 6 13.43 -2.67 10.18
C THR A 6 13.40 -1.38 9.38
N ILE A 7 14.40 -0.50 9.55
CA ILE A 7 14.44 0.82 8.94
C ILE A 7 15.64 0.95 8.02
N ALA A 8 15.40 1.38 6.79
CA ALA A 8 16.43 1.82 5.86
C ALA A 8 16.33 3.33 5.68
N LEU A 9 17.37 4.04 6.05
CA LEU A 9 17.45 5.48 5.93
C LEU A 9 18.05 5.88 4.57
N PRO A 10 17.59 6.98 3.95
CA PRO A 10 18.19 7.46 2.71
C PRO A 10 19.58 8.00 2.95
N GLU A 11 20.39 8.02 1.88
CA GLU A 11 21.74 8.60 1.91
C GLU A 11 21.70 10.05 2.39
N GLY A 12 22.67 10.43 3.24
CA GLY A 12 22.77 11.76 3.84
C GLY A 12 21.78 12.01 4.99
N TYR A 13 20.97 11.04 5.38
CA TYR A 13 20.03 11.22 6.49
C TYR A 13 20.74 11.60 7.80
N GLU A 14 21.84 10.90 8.18
CA GLU A 14 22.52 11.13 9.46
C GLU A 14 23.23 12.49 9.54
N THR A 15 23.70 13.00 8.40
CA THR A 15 24.46 14.26 8.33
C THR A 15 23.61 15.47 7.96
N GLY A 16 22.41 15.25 7.44
CA GLY A 16 21.50 16.29 6.99
C GLY A 16 20.40 16.60 8.01
N THR A 17 19.63 17.65 7.73
CA THR A 17 18.43 18.04 8.51
C THR A 17 17.13 17.90 7.74
N SER A 18 17.20 17.49 6.47
CA SER A 18 16.05 17.39 5.58
C SER A 18 15.02 16.35 6.06
N ARG A 19 13.75 16.63 5.83
CA ARG A 19 12.65 15.67 5.99
C ARG A 19 12.50 14.84 4.71
N HIS A 20 12.11 13.60 4.84
CA HIS A 20 12.02 12.64 3.75
C HIS A 20 10.61 12.05 3.63
N ALA A 21 10.26 11.58 2.44
CA ALA A 21 9.09 10.75 2.26
C ALA A 21 9.26 9.42 3.01
N LEU A 22 8.13 8.76 3.31
CA LEU A 22 8.08 7.46 3.99
C LEU A 22 7.44 6.42 3.08
N LEU A 23 8.03 5.22 3.02
CA LEU A 23 7.39 4.01 2.56
C LEU A 23 7.36 3.01 3.73
N LEU A 24 6.17 2.72 4.27
CA LEU A 24 5.97 1.65 5.25
C LEU A 24 5.41 0.42 4.54
N THR A 25 6.17 -0.67 4.53
CA THR A 25 5.65 -1.97 4.08
C THR A 25 5.19 -2.81 5.26
N LEU A 26 3.99 -3.35 5.14
CA LEU A 26 3.37 -4.19 6.16
C LEU A 26 3.63 -5.69 5.93
N ASP A 27 4.28 -6.04 4.82
CA ASP A 27 4.69 -7.41 4.51
C ASP A 27 6.21 -7.52 4.41
N PRO A 28 6.87 -8.24 5.34
CA PRO A 28 8.32 -8.38 5.34
C PRO A 28 8.88 -9.17 4.13
N ARG A 29 8.03 -9.89 3.41
CA ARG A 29 8.43 -10.65 2.20
C ARG A 29 8.61 -9.76 0.98
N LEU A 30 8.16 -8.49 1.02
CA LEU A 30 8.37 -7.52 -0.04
C LEU A 30 9.76 -6.89 0.08
N PRO A 31 10.62 -6.94 -0.94
CA PRO A 31 11.92 -6.27 -0.95
C PRO A 31 11.76 -4.75 -1.22
N ALA A 32 10.97 -4.09 -0.39
CA ALA A 32 10.56 -2.70 -0.59
C ALA A 32 11.74 -1.73 -0.63
N SER A 33 12.77 -1.96 0.19
CA SER A 33 13.98 -1.12 0.22
C SER A 33 14.77 -1.20 -1.09
N GLU A 34 14.92 -2.41 -1.65
CA GLU A 34 15.61 -2.62 -2.92
C GLU A 34 14.84 -1.97 -4.08
N ILE A 35 13.53 -2.19 -4.13
CA ILE A 35 12.67 -1.64 -5.19
C ILE A 35 12.64 -0.11 -5.10
N ALA A 36 12.49 0.46 -3.91
CA ALA A 36 12.52 1.91 -3.73
C ALA A 36 13.89 2.51 -4.10
N GLY A 37 14.99 1.83 -3.74
CA GLY A 37 16.35 2.23 -4.11
C GLY A 37 16.56 2.26 -5.63
N ARG A 38 16.11 1.22 -6.34
CA ARG A 38 16.16 1.17 -7.80
C ARG A 38 15.32 2.29 -8.44
N LEU A 39 14.08 2.49 -7.99
CA LEU A 39 13.20 3.55 -8.51
C LEU A 39 13.75 4.96 -8.21
N ARG A 40 14.46 5.12 -7.10
CA ARG A 40 15.19 6.36 -6.81
C ARG A 40 16.33 6.60 -7.81
N ALA A 41 17.14 5.57 -8.08
CA ALA A 41 18.24 5.66 -9.05
C ALA A 41 17.73 6.01 -10.46
N GLU A 42 16.53 5.59 -10.81
CA GLU A 42 15.84 5.93 -12.05
C GLU A 42 15.16 7.32 -12.03
N GLY A 43 15.27 8.08 -10.94
CA GLY A 43 14.64 9.39 -10.79
C GLY A 43 13.11 9.36 -10.65
N VAL A 44 12.52 8.20 -10.33
CA VAL A 44 11.07 8.02 -10.17
C VAL A 44 10.63 8.39 -8.76
N LEU A 45 11.34 7.94 -7.74
CA LEU A 45 11.04 8.22 -6.35
C LEU A 45 12.01 9.23 -5.75
N PRO A 46 11.56 10.09 -4.83
CA PRO A 46 12.46 10.88 -4.01
C PRO A 46 13.24 9.99 -3.03
N PRO A 47 14.27 10.51 -2.36
CA PRO A 47 14.85 9.84 -1.20
C PRO A 47 13.78 9.57 -0.14
N MET A 48 13.59 8.30 0.24
CA MET A 48 12.57 7.86 1.19
C MET A 48 13.20 7.16 2.39
N ILE A 49 12.61 7.31 3.55
CA ILE A 49 12.76 6.37 4.66
C ILE A 49 11.92 5.14 4.30
N VAL A 50 12.52 3.96 4.29
CA VAL A 50 11.78 2.72 4.06
C VAL A 50 11.72 1.95 5.37
N ALA A 51 10.51 1.72 5.86
CA ALA A 51 10.23 0.95 7.07
C ALA A 51 9.55 -0.36 6.70
N VAL A 52 10.02 -1.45 7.25
CA VAL A 52 9.48 -2.80 7.03
C VAL A 52 8.99 -3.34 8.35
N ARG A 53 7.70 -3.73 8.44
CA ARG A 53 7.16 -4.43 9.60
C ARG A 53 7.88 -5.77 9.77
N ALA A 54 8.37 -6.04 10.98
CA ALA A 54 9.08 -7.28 11.27
C ALA A 54 8.16 -8.50 11.14
N GLU A 55 8.74 -9.62 10.73
CA GLU A 55 8.02 -10.89 10.68
C GLU A 55 7.50 -11.26 12.09
N GLY A 56 6.25 -11.74 12.15
CA GLY A 56 5.60 -12.09 13.42
C GLY A 56 5.16 -10.89 14.27
N SER A 57 5.39 -9.64 13.85
CA SER A 57 4.86 -8.47 14.56
C SER A 57 3.35 -8.39 14.44
N THR A 58 2.69 -8.17 15.58
CA THR A 58 1.25 -7.92 15.71
C THR A 58 0.92 -6.43 15.83
N ALA A 59 1.91 -5.55 15.70
CA ALA A 59 1.70 -4.12 15.81
C ALA A 59 0.84 -3.59 14.65
N GLU A 60 -0.18 -2.81 15.00
CA GLU A 60 -1.10 -2.18 14.04
C GLU A 60 -0.38 -1.15 13.16
N ALA A 61 -0.77 -1.07 11.89
CA ALA A 61 -0.19 -0.12 10.94
C ALA A 61 -0.28 1.33 11.42
N SER A 62 -1.38 1.70 12.08
CA SER A 62 -1.59 3.03 12.66
C SER A 62 -0.60 3.36 13.78
N GLU A 63 -0.25 2.40 14.61
CA GLU A 63 0.76 2.56 15.65
C GLU A 63 2.17 2.69 15.06
N LEU A 64 2.48 1.85 14.06
CA LEU A 64 3.78 1.86 13.41
C LEU A 64 4.04 3.19 12.70
N ILE A 65 3.09 3.66 11.90
CA ILE A 65 3.27 4.92 11.16
C ILE A 65 3.31 6.12 12.11
N THR A 66 2.52 6.12 13.18
CA THR A 66 2.55 7.17 14.20
C THR A 66 3.92 7.22 14.87
N HIS A 67 4.45 6.07 15.28
CA HIS A 67 5.80 5.98 15.85
C HIS A 67 6.86 6.52 14.89
N LEU A 68 6.78 6.16 13.59
CA LEU A 68 7.73 6.63 12.58
C LEU A 68 7.69 8.15 12.42
N ILE A 69 6.50 8.74 12.35
CA ILE A 69 6.31 10.20 12.22
C ILE A 69 6.94 10.95 13.40
N PHE A 70 6.82 10.43 14.62
CA PHE A 70 7.39 11.06 15.81
C PHE A 70 8.90 10.84 15.97
N THR A 71 9.43 9.74 15.39
CA THR A 71 10.81 9.33 15.62
C THR A 71 11.77 9.82 14.54
N TYR A 72 11.29 9.90 13.31
CA TYR A 72 12.13 10.21 12.14
C TYR A 72 11.72 11.53 11.47
N ARG A 73 12.67 12.11 10.71
CA ARG A 73 12.43 13.33 9.93
C ARG A 73 11.59 13.01 8.68
N ILE A 74 10.30 12.83 8.86
CA ILE A 74 9.32 12.53 7.81
C ILE A 74 8.58 13.80 7.41
N LEU A 75 8.27 13.95 6.12
CA LEU A 75 7.49 15.06 5.58
C LEU A 75 6.09 15.08 6.21
N GLU A 76 5.60 16.29 6.48
CA GLU A 76 4.29 16.50 7.15
C GLU A 76 3.10 16.20 6.23
N ALA A 77 3.27 16.38 4.92
CA ALA A 77 2.23 16.08 3.94
C ALA A 77 1.96 14.57 3.90
N SER A 78 0.70 14.18 4.07
CA SER A 78 0.30 12.77 4.08
C SER A 78 0.55 12.07 2.75
N GLU A 79 0.52 12.82 1.64
CA GLU A 79 0.84 12.34 0.29
C GLU A 79 2.31 11.88 0.14
N ALA A 80 3.19 12.32 1.04
CA ALA A 80 4.58 11.85 1.11
C ALA A 80 4.75 10.59 1.96
N ARG A 81 3.69 10.08 2.59
CA ARG A 81 3.69 8.88 3.42
C ARG A 81 2.89 7.78 2.74
N TRP A 82 3.60 6.73 2.36
CA TRP A 82 3.11 5.66 1.53
C TRP A 82 3.07 4.35 2.31
N MET A 83 2.07 3.54 2.00
CA MET A 83 1.91 2.19 2.54
C MET A 83 2.03 1.17 1.43
N CYS A 84 2.53 -0.03 1.73
CA CYS A 84 2.35 -1.17 0.85
C CYS A 84 2.20 -2.48 1.64
N GLY A 85 1.55 -3.44 1.02
CA GLY A 85 1.33 -4.75 1.59
C GLY A 85 0.78 -5.74 0.57
N THR A 86 0.69 -7.02 0.99
CA THR A 86 0.12 -8.10 0.19
C THR A 86 -0.94 -8.84 0.97
N GLY A 87 -1.95 -9.41 0.31
CA GLY A 87 -3.00 -10.17 0.97
C GLY A 87 -3.67 -9.37 2.09
N HIS A 88 -3.63 -9.87 3.32
CA HIS A 88 -4.21 -9.22 4.50
C HIS A 88 -3.54 -7.89 4.85
N SER A 89 -2.22 -7.80 4.70
CA SER A 89 -1.51 -6.55 4.95
C SER A 89 -1.81 -5.48 3.89
N ALA A 90 -2.20 -5.88 2.67
CA ALA A 90 -2.74 -4.96 1.67
C ALA A 90 -4.11 -4.39 2.10
N ALA A 91 -4.99 -5.24 2.64
CA ALA A 91 -6.28 -4.79 3.18
C ALA A 91 -6.10 -3.85 4.38
N GLU A 92 -5.11 -4.10 5.25
CA GLU A 92 -4.75 -3.21 6.36
C GLU A 92 -4.25 -1.85 5.85
N ALA A 93 -3.37 -1.82 4.84
CA ALA A 93 -2.89 -0.60 4.21
C ALA A 93 -4.03 0.21 3.58
N LEU A 94 -4.94 -0.46 2.87
CA LEU A 94 -6.13 0.15 2.27
C LEU A 94 -7.03 0.79 3.33
N ARG A 95 -7.34 0.05 4.40
CA ARG A 95 -8.14 0.58 5.53
C ARG A 95 -7.49 1.80 6.17
N LEU A 96 -6.17 1.74 6.39
CA LEU A 96 -5.46 2.85 7.04
C LEU A 96 -5.58 4.13 6.22
N VAL A 97 -5.23 4.11 4.93
CA VAL A 97 -5.26 5.35 4.12
C VAL A 97 -6.66 5.90 3.91
N LEU A 98 -7.69 5.06 3.95
CA LEU A 98 -9.08 5.49 3.87
C LEU A 98 -9.63 6.02 5.21
N ASN A 99 -9.20 5.47 6.34
CA ASN A 99 -9.68 5.84 7.67
C ASN A 99 -8.84 6.96 8.31
N ARG A 100 -7.55 7.01 7.97
CA ARG A 100 -6.58 7.94 8.52
C ARG A 100 -5.74 8.58 7.41
N PRO A 101 -6.40 9.32 6.49
CA PRO A 101 -5.71 10.02 5.40
C PRO A 101 -4.71 11.08 5.90
N ASP A 102 -4.83 11.47 7.18
CA ASP A 102 -3.87 12.30 7.90
C ASP A 102 -2.54 11.58 8.17
N LEU A 103 -2.55 10.26 8.33
CA LEU A 103 -1.34 9.47 8.57
C LEU A 103 -0.63 9.07 7.29
N ALA A 104 -1.35 8.63 6.26
CA ALA A 104 -0.81 8.25 4.97
C ALA A 104 -1.77 8.55 3.83
N GLY A 105 -1.25 9.07 2.72
CA GLY A 105 -2.06 9.45 1.56
C GLY A 105 -1.95 8.51 0.36
N ARG A 106 -1.07 7.49 0.40
CA ARG A 106 -0.87 6.58 -0.74
C ARG A 106 -0.73 5.14 -0.30
N ALA A 107 -1.34 4.21 -1.05
CA ALA A 107 -1.17 2.77 -0.80
C ALA A 107 -1.01 1.97 -2.08
N ALA A 108 -0.04 1.01 -2.06
CA ALA A 108 0.09 -0.06 -3.03
C ALA A 108 -0.38 -1.38 -2.38
N CYS A 109 -1.52 -1.87 -2.82
CA CYS A 109 -2.22 -3.01 -2.26
C CYS A 109 -2.17 -4.18 -3.26
N LEU A 110 -1.25 -5.12 -3.03
CA LEU A 110 -1.01 -6.24 -3.93
C LEU A 110 -1.81 -7.47 -3.49
N SER A 111 -2.50 -8.12 -4.43
CA SER A 111 -3.29 -9.32 -4.13
C SER A 111 -4.16 -9.15 -2.88
N THR A 112 -4.89 -8.05 -2.77
CA THR A 112 -5.62 -7.67 -1.56
C THR A 112 -6.60 -8.75 -1.14
N SER A 113 -6.48 -9.23 0.09
CA SER A 113 -7.45 -10.16 0.68
C SER A 113 -8.70 -9.40 1.10
N PHE A 114 -9.77 -9.65 0.38
CA PHE A 114 -11.11 -9.17 0.77
C PHE A 114 -11.74 -10.24 1.67
N GLU A 115 -11.58 -10.10 2.97
CA GLU A 115 -12.03 -11.07 3.97
C GLU A 115 -13.43 -11.64 3.67
N GLY A 116 -13.46 -12.87 3.34
CA GLY A 116 -14.55 -13.79 3.10
C GLY A 116 -13.92 -15.17 3.03
N ALA A 117 -14.61 -16.24 3.33
CA ALA A 117 -14.08 -17.58 3.10
C ALA A 117 -13.60 -17.69 1.65
N GLU A 118 -12.50 -18.39 1.38
CA GLU A 118 -12.08 -18.70 0.03
C GLU A 118 -13.28 -19.22 -0.78
N GLY A 119 -13.57 -18.55 -1.91
CA GLY A 119 -14.73 -18.86 -2.73
C GLY A 119 -16.07 -18.25 -2.27
N ALA A 120 -16.10 -17.46 -1.20
CA ALA A 120 -17.32 -16.74 -0.81
C ALA A 120 -17.66 -15.63 -1.83
N PRO A 121 -18.94 -15.41 -2.13
CA PRO A 121 -19.34 -14.32 -3.00
C PRO A 121 -18.84 -12.95 -2.49
N PRO A 122 -18.53 -12.01 -3.38
CA PRO A 122 -18.07 -10.66 -3.01
C PRO A 122 -18.94 -9.93 -1.99
N LEU A 123 -20.25 -10.18 -2.00
CA LEU A 123 -21.26 -9.62 -1.08
C LEU A 123 -20.98 -9.90 0.41
N HIS A 124 -20.13 -10.88 0.73
CA HIS A 124 -19.80 -11.22 2.13
C HIS A 124 -18.48 -10.61 2.61
N SER A 125 -17.74 -9.90 1.76
CA SER A 125 -16.50 -9.24 2.17
C SER A 125 -16.76 -8.08 3.13
N ARG A 126 -16.16 -8.15 4.32
CA ARG A 126 -16.23 -7.06 5.30
C ARG A 126 -15.64 -5.77 4.73
N LEU A 127 -14.51 -5.85 4.02
CA LEU A 127 -13.86 -4.68 3.44
C LEU A 127 -14.73 -4.01 2.36
N LEU A 128 -15.44 -4.77 1.52
CA LEU A 128 -16.37 -4.22 0.55
C LEU A 128 -17.53 -3.49 1.22
N ARG A 129 -18.13 -4.08 2.26
CA ARG A 129 -19.20 -3.43 3.03
C ARG A 129 -18.71 -2.13 3.68
N GLU A 130 -17.52 -2.14 4.29
CA GLU A 130 -16.91 -0.92 4.87
C GLU A 130 -16.74 0.17 3.81
N LEU A 131 -16.40 -0.19 2.56
CA LEU A 131 -16.31 0.76 1.45
C LEU A 131 -17.69 1.27 0.99
N GLU A 132 -18.68 0.40 0.90
CA GLU A 132 -20.06 0.73 0.50
C GLU A 132 -20.73 1.67 1.50
N GLU A 133 -20.58 1.40 2.79
CA GLU A 133 -21.19 2.15 3.89
C GLU A 133 -20.59 3.55 4.08
N ARG A 134 -19.41 3.82 3.52
CA ARG A 134 -18.82 5.17 3.59
C ARG A 134 -19.70 6.18 2.88
N THR A 135 -19.93 7.30 3.51
CA THR A 135 -20.62 8.44 2.87
C THR A 135 -19.73 9.14 1.87
N GLU A 136 -18.44 9.28 2.19
CA GLU A 136 -17.46 10.00 1.38
C GLU A 136 -16.09 9.27 1.36
N LEU A 137 -15.35 9.48 0.28
CA LEU A 137 -13.95 9.05 0.19
C LEU A 137 -13.02 10.23 0.47
N PRO A 138 -11.89 10.01 1.17
CA PRO A 138 -10.98 11.09 1.49
C PRO A 138 -10.34 11.71 0.25
N SER A 139 -10.16 13.03 0.27
CA SER A 139 -9.38 13.73 -0.75
C SER A 139 -7.87 13.54 -0.55
N GLY A 140 -7.08 13.68 -1.62
CA GLY A 140 -5.61 13.59 -1.55
C GLY A 140 -5.05 12.17 -1.42
N VAL A 141 -5.91 11.16 -1.34
CA VAL A 141 -5.51 9.75 -1.29
C VAL A 141 -5.36 9.18 -2.69
N LYS A 142 -4.35 8.33 -2.88
CA LYS A 142 -4.18 7.51 -4.09
C LYS A 142 -4.03 6.03 -3.74
N LEU A 143 -4.74 5.18 -4.46
CA LEU A 143 -4.74 3.73 -4.28
C LEU A 143 -4.30 3.01 -5.55
N PHE A 144 -3.24 2.23 -5.45
CA PHE A 144 -2.91 1.22 -6.45
C PHE A 144 -3.33 -0.15 -5.89
N LEU A 145 -4.18 -0.86 -6.61
CA LEU A 145 -4.61 -2.22 -6.29
C LEU A 145 -4.24 -3.14 -7.45
N ASP A 146 -3.82 -4.36 -7.14
CA ASP A 146 -3.62 -5.36 -8.17
C ASP A 146 -4.06 -6.76 -7.73
N TYR A 147 -4.20 -7.63 -8.70
CA TYR A 147 -4.38 -9.06 -8.51
C TYR A 147 -3.75 -9.82 -9.67
N GLY A 148 -3.29 -11.02 -9.39
CA GLY A 148 -2.78 -11.94 -10.42
C GLY A 148 -3.88 -12.74 -11.10
N THR A 149 -3.49 -13.69 -11.95
CA THR A 149 -4.42 -14.52 -12.72
C THR A 149 -4.16 -16.01 -12.55
N ILE A 150 -3.32 -16.37 -11.57
CA ILE A 150 -2.94 -17.76 -11.32
C ILE A 150 -3.15 -18.10 -9.84
N GLY A 151 -3.72 -19.28 -9.60
CA GLY A 151 -3.92 -19.81 -8.25
C GLY A 151 -4.89 -18.97 -7.42
N LEU A 152 -4.52 -18.65 -6.18
CA LEU A 152 -5.41 -17.89 -5.27
C LEU A 152 -5.76 -16.50 -5.83
N ASP A 153 -4.84 -15.83 -6.52
CA ASP A 153 -5.06 -14.50 -7.06
C ASP A 153 -6.18 -14.47 -8.14
N GLU A 154 -6.41 -15.57 -8.84
CA GLU A 154 -7.50 -15.69 -9.82
C GLU A 154 -8.87 -15.44 -9.18
N CYS A 155 -9.04 -15.81 -7.91
CA CYS A 155 -10.28 -15.63 -7.17
C CYS A 155 -10.53 -14.15 -6.79
N TYR A 156 -9.56 -13.27 -6.94
CA TYR A 156 -9.68 -11.86 -6.48
C TYR A 156 -10.29 -10.92 -7.54
N GLU A 157 -10.42 -11.34 -8.78
CA GLU A 157 -10.99 -10.51 -9.86
C GLU A 157 -12.36 -9.93 -9.53
N PRO A 158 -13.37 -10.71 -9.06
CA PRO A 158 -14.69 -10.17 -8.73
C PRO A 158 -14.63 -9.08 -7.67
N TYR A 159 -13.82 -9.26 -6.63
CA TYR A 159 -13.68 -8.29 -5.55
C TYR A 159 -13.07 -6.98 -6.03
N HIS A 160 -12.01 -7.04 -6.86
CA HIS A 160 -11.38 -5.84 -7.42
C HIS A 160 -12.32 -5.09 -8.37
N ARG A 161 -13.12 -5.82 -9.16
CA ARG A 161 -14.17 -5.21 -9.99
C ARG A 161 -15.18 -4.45 -9.15
N ASP A 162 -15.64 -5.04 -8.06
CA ASP A 162 -16.66 -4.45 -7.18
C ASP A 162 -16.08 -3.26 -6.42
N VAL A 163 -14.82 -3.34 -5.92
CA VAL A 163 -14.11 -2.17 -5.38
C VAL A 163 -14.07 -1.03 -6.39
N GLY A 164 -13.68 -1.30 -7.63
CA GLY A 164 -13.64 -0.28 -8.68
C GLY A 164 -15.00 0.36 -8.94
N ALA A 165 -16.07 -0.44 -8.92
CA ALA A 165 -17.43 0.06 -9.07
C ALA A 165 -17.84 0.98 -7.92
N ILE A 166 -17.54 0.59 -6.67
CA ILE A 166 -17.82 1.38 -5.47
C ILE A 166 -17.05 2.71 -5.49
N LEU A 167 -15.75 2.67 -5.78
CA LEU A 167 -14.91 3.88 -5.83
C LEU A 167 -15.41 4.87 -6.87
N ARG A 168 -15.78 4.38 -8.08
CA ARG A 168 -16.36 5.24 -9.14
C ARG A 168 -17.72 5.82 -8.72
N ALA A 169 -18.60 5.01 -8.13
CA ALA A 169 -19.90 5.46 -7.65
C ALA A 169 -19.78 6.56 -6.60
N LYS A 170 -18.68 6.58 -5.84
CA LYS A 170 -18.34 7.62 -4.84
C LYS A 170 -17.50 8.77 -5.42
N GLY A 171 -17.38 8.87 -6.75
CA GLY A 171 -16.79 10.01 -7.45
C GLY A 171 -15.29 9.93 -7.70
N TRP A 172 -14.59 8.87 -7.28
CA TRP A 172 -13.19 8.66 -7.65
C TRP A 172 -13.05 8.23 -9.09
N LYS A 173 -11.97 8.64 -9.74
CA LYS A 173 -11.70 8.38 -11.15
C LYS A 173 -10.52 7.44 -11.31
N ASP A 174 -10.66 6.50 -12.25
CA ASP A 174 -9.57 5.63 -12.69
C ASP A 174 -8.36 6.48 -13.10
N ASP A 175 -7.18 5.97 -12.82
CA ASP A 175 -5.89 6.59 -13.15
C ASP A 175 -5.62 7.95 -12.50
N ARG A 176 -6.52 8.44 -11.67
CA ARG A 176 -6.35 9.68 -10.92
C ARG A 176 -6.24 9.43 -9.41
N GLU A 177 -7.33 8.98 -8.78
CA GLU A 177 -7.37 8.64 -7.35
C GLU A 177 -7.06 7.16 -7.11
N PHE A 178 -7.40 6.28 -8.06
CA PHE A 178 -7.10 4.87 -7.96
C PHE A 178 -6.75 4.22 -9.29
N ARG A 179 -6.03 3.12 -9.23
CA ARG A 179 -5.78 2.20 -10.36
C ARG A 179 -5.94 0.77 -9.89
N ILE A 180 -6.64 -0.04 -10.68
CA ILE A 180 -6.72 -1.48 -10.49
C ILE A 180 -6.06 -2.15 -11.68
N THR A 181 -5.10 -3.05 -11.41
CA THR A 181 -4.33 -3.74 -12.44
C THR A 181 -4.51 -5.24 -12.32
N ARG A 182 -4.89 -5.86 -13.44
CA ARG A 182 -4.87 -7.32 -13.61
C ARG A 182 -3.49 -7.74 -14.08
N ALA A 183 -2.71 -8.39 -13.23
CA ALA A 183 -1.36 -8.85 -13.55
C ALA A 183 -1.42 -10.23 -14.21
N ALA A 184 -1.39 -10.26 -15.55
CA ALA A 184 -1.43 -11.51 -16.30
C ALA A 184 -0.23 -12.41 -15.93
N GLY A 185 -0.50 -13.68 -15.59
CA GLY A 185 0.52 -14.62 -15.13
C GLY A 185 0.98 -14.40 -13.69
N GLY A 186 0.48 -13.40 -13.00
CA GLY A 186 0.79 -13.15 -11.60
C GLY A 186 0.10 -14.14 -10.66
N SER A 187 0.78 -14.51 -9.58
CA SER A 187 0.35 -15.46 -8.54
C SER A 187 0.45 -14.85 -7.14
N HIS A 188 -0.14 -15.54 -6.16
CA HIS A 188 -0.15 -15.12 -4.76
C HIS A 188 1.13 -15.53 -4.03
N ASP A 189 2.28 -15.05 -4.48
CA ASP A 189 3.59 -15.40 -3.92
C ASP A 189 4.59 -14.24 -3.97
N PRO A 190 5.67 -14.29 -3.14
CA PRO A 190 6.65 -13.22 -3.04
C PRO A 190 7.34 -12.86 -4.35
N ALA A 191 7.66 -13.83 -5.21
CA ALA A 191 8.35 -13.58 -6.49
C ALA A 191 7.45 -12.79 -7.44
N SER A 192 6.16 -13.12 -7.47
CA SER A 192 5.17 -12.40 -8.25
C SER A 192 4.97 -10.97 -7.71
N TRP A 193 4.81 -10.79 -6.40
CA TRP A 193 4.62 -9.46 -5.79
C TRP A 193 5.83 -8.55 -5.97
N GLN A 194 7.05 -9.09 -5.90
CA GLN A 194 8.28 -8.34 -6.16
C GLN A 194 8.27 -7.66 -7.54
N ASN A 195 7.76 -8.34 -8.56
CA ASN A 195 7.67 -7.80 -9.90
C ASN A 195 6.55 -6.76 -10.06
N ARG A 196 5.53 -6.80 -9.20
CA ARG A 196 4.32 -5.97 -9.28
C ARG A 196 4.39 -4.70 -8.42
N LEU A 197 5.19 -4.69 -7.35
CA LEU A 197 5.32 -3.52 -6.48
C LEU A 197 5.91 -2.30 -7.21
N GLY A 198 6.96 -2.51 -8.04
CA GLY A 198 7.60 -1.43 -8.78
C GLY A 198 6.64 -0.62 -9.66
N PRO A 199 5.84 -1.24 -10.53
CA PRO A 199 4.78 -0.58 -11.28
C PRO A 199 3.80 0.20 -10.42
N GLY A 200 3.38 -0.36 -9.28
CA GLY A 200 2.50 0.32 -8.33
C GLY A 200 3.11 1.59 -7.75
N LEU A 201 4.36 1.53 -7.30
CA LEU A 201 5.07 2.69 -6.77
C LEU A 201 5.31 3.76 -7.83
N ARG A 202 5.58 3.38 -9.10
CA ARG A 202 5.70 4.34 -10.22
C ARG A 202 4.40 5.11 -10.42
N TRP A 203 3.28 4.41 -10.48
CA TRP A 203 2.00 5.06 -10.67
C TRP A 203 1.64 5.99 -9.49
N LEU A 204 1.89 5.55 -8.26
CA LEU A 204 1.69 6.39 -7.08
C LEU A 204 2.57 7.66 -7.12
N ALA A 205 3.77 7.58 -7.71
CA ALA A 205 4.65 8.72 -7.92
C ALA A 205 4.16 9.68 -9.02
N GLY A 206 3.17 9.29 -9.82
CA GLY A 206 2.69 10.06 -10.96
C GLY A 206 3.58 9.95 -12.21
N ARG A 207 4.25 8.78 -12.36
CA ARG A 207 5.18 8.47 -13.47
C ARG A 207 4.68 7.30 -14.31
#